data_539c162bb93301b6d9d5326bd5ff1d01
#
_entry.id   539c162bb93301b6d9d5326bd5ff1d01
#
_cell.length_a   1.000
_cell.length_b   1.000
_cell.length_c   1.000
_cell.angle_alpha   90.00
_cell.angle_beta   90.00
_cell.angle_gamma   90.00
#
_symmetry.space_group_name_H-M   'P 1'
#
loop_
_entity.id
_entity.type
_entity.pdbx_description
1 polymer ?
#
loop_
_entity_poly.entity_id
_entity_poly.type
_entity_poly.pdbx_seq_one_letter_code
_entity_poly.pdbx_strand_id
1 'polypeptide(L)'
;MTLTLRTLTTSDTEAIEQVRQYFRNYAAWLGVDLSYQNFDQEMASLPGSYSAPEGRLFFAEIDGRPAGCVGVRPFSEGVCEMKRLYVDPAERGQGVGRALALAVIKAAKEIGYKRLLLDTLPNMRMAVKLYRELGFNEAPAYYPTPVENTIFLALDLDNWSEEEVCNENLSHLFDYNRAWARQMREIDPTYFDKLAHLQNPEFLWIGCSDSRVPANQIVGLLPGEVFVHRNVANVVVHTDLNCLSVIQYAVDVLKVKHIMVVGHYGCGGVLAALNRARVGVVDLWLRHVHDVHNKHFAEVDNLPVDKRHDRLCELNVLEQVVNVCHNTVVQDAWQRGQQLTVHGWIYGLKDGHMHDLGITVDTLGDLPARYDAALKALDA
;
A
#
# COMPACT_ATOMS: atom_id res chain seq x y z
N MET A 1 -23.38 2.43 -4.69
CA MET A 1 -22.69 3.40 -3.81
C MET A 1 -22.71 4.75 -4.50
N THR A 2 -23.41 5.72 -3.91
CA THR A 2 -23.58 7.05 -4.49
C THR A 2 -22.95 8.07 -3.55
N LEU A 3 -21.84 8.68 -3.99
CA LEU A 3 -21.21 9.79 -3.29
C LEU A 3 -21.88 11.09 -3.73
N THR A 4 -22.36 11.89 -2.79
CA THR A 4 -22.93 13.22 -3.02
C THR A 4 -22.15 14.27 -2.23
N LEU A 5 -21.91 15.42 -2.86
CA LEU A 5 -21.32 16.59 -2.22
C LEU A 5 -22.32 17.74 -2.25
N ARG A 6 -22.47 18.42 -1.12
CA ARG A 6 -23.29 19.64 -1.05
C ARG A 6 -22.55 20.76 -0.30
N THR A 7 -22.80 21.97 -0.72
CA THR A 7 -22.31 23.15 -0.01
C THR A 7 -23.29 23.48 1.11
N LEU A 8 -22.79 23.66 2.32
CA LEU A 8 -23.59 24.02 3.47
C LEU A 8 -23.78 25.54 3.59
N THR A 9 -24.98 25.90 4.04
CA THR A 9 -25.39 27.27 4.37
C THR A 9 -25.80 27.34 5.84
N THR A 10 -26.07 28.52 6.35
CA THR A 10 -26.53 28.74 7.76
C THR A 10 -27.84 28.02 8.08
N SER A 11 -28.64 27.63 7.07
CA SER A 11 -29.87 26.87 7.23
C SER A 11 -29.67 25.37 7.45
N ASP A 12 -28.48 24.82 7.15
CA ASP A 12 -28.15 23.40 7.24
C ASP A 12 -27.71 22.98 8.65
N THR A 13 -28.51 23.27 9.66
CA THR A 13 -28.14 23.17 11.08
C THR A 13 -27.68 21.78 11.51
N GLU A 14 -28.34 20.73 11.05
CA GLU A 14 -27.98 19.33 11.35
C GLU A 14 -26.62 18.94 10.78
N ALA A 15 -26.39 19.26 9.49
CA ALA A 15 -25.13 18.98 8.83
C ALA A 15 -23.97 19.82 9.41
N ILE A 16 -24.23 21.07 9.81
CA ILE A 16 -23.24 21.90 10.50
C ILE A 16 -22.84 21.29 11.85
N GLU A 17 -23.80 20.71 12.60
CA GLU A 17 -23.44 20.03 13.86
C GLU A 17 -22.61 18.78 13.61
N GLN A 18 -22.90 18.04 12.54
CA GLN A 18 -22.07 16.91 12.11
C GLN A 18 -20.65 17.37 11.71
N VAL A 19 -20.52 18.50 11.01
CA VAL A 19 -19.21 19.10 10.68
C VAL A 19 -18.46 19.49 11.95
N ARG A 20 -19.13 20.07 12.96
CA ARG A 20 -18.51 20.35 14.27
C ARG A 20 -17.94 19.09 14.90
N GLN A 21 -18.70 18.01 14.84
CA GLN A 21 -18.22 16.72 15.36
C GLN A 21 -16.99 16.21 14.56
N TYR A 22 -16.99 16.36 13.23
CA TYR A 22 -15.85 15.98 12.41
C TYR A 22 -14.61 16.85 12.69
N PHE A 23 -14.76 18.13 12.95
CA PHE A 23 -13.64 19.01 13.32
C PHE A 23 -13.07 18.64 14.70
N ARG A 24 -13.93 18.27 15.68
CA ARG A 24 -13.47 17.74 16.97
C ARG A 24 -12.73 16.42 16.82
N ASN A 25 -13.26 15.51 16.02
CA ASN A 25 -12.61 14.21 15.72
C ASN A 25 -11.26 14.40 15.03
N TYR A 26 -11.18 15.35 14.11
CA TYR A 26 -9.95 15.73 13.43
C TYR A 26 -8.90 16.25 14.43
N ALA A 27 -9.27 17.19 15.29
CA ALA A 27 -8.37 17.75 16.30
C ALA A 27 -7.89 16.67 17.31
N ALA A 28 -8.80 15.82 17.78
CA ALA A 28 -8.47 14.70 18.66
C ALA A 28 -7.52 13.69 17.99
N TRP A 29 -7.74 13.37 16.72
CA TRP A 29 -6.90 12.45 15.96
C TRP A 29 -5.51 13.01 15.69
N LEU A 30 -5.39 14.33 15.43
CA LEU A 30 -4.09 14.99 15.25
C LEU A 30 -3.24 14.96 16.52
N GLY A 31 -3.87 14.95 17.71
CA GLY A 31 -3.16 15.04 18.97
C GLY A 31 -2.41 16.36 19.19
N VAL A 32 -2.77 17.42 18.45
CA VAL A 32 -2.16 18.75 18.50
C VAL A 32 -3.17 19.77 18.99
N ASP A 33 -2.73 20.64 19.88
CA ASP A 33 -3.54 21.80 20.31
C ASP A 33 -3.70 22.78 19.13
N LEU A 34 -4.93 22.98 18.68
CA LEU A 34 -5.26 23.89 17.58
C LEU A 34 -5.68 25.29 18.04
N SER A 35 -5.52 25.62 19.33
CA SER A 35 -5.88 26.94 19.90
C SER A 35 -5.17 28.10 19.18
N TYR A 36 -3.93 27.88 18.73
CA TYR A 36 -3.16 28.86 17.94
C TYR A 36 -3.79 29.22 16.58
N GLN A 37 -4.75 28.42 16.09
CA GLN A 37 -5.54 28.69 14.88
C GLN A 37 -6.92 29.26 15.18
N ASN A 38 -7.22 29.70 16.41
CA ASN A 38 -8.53 30.14 16.87
C ASN A 38 -9.65 29.10 16.68
N PHE A 39 -9.33 27.84 16.92
CA PHE A 39 -10.22 26.68 16.66
C PHE A 39 -11.57 26.80 17.34
N ASP A 40 -11.64 27.24 18.61
CA ASP A 40 -12.89 27.37 19.36
C ASP A 40 -13.81 28.45 18.76
N GLN A 41 -13.25 29.55 18.29
CA GLN A 41 -14.01 30.61 17.61
C GLN A 41 -14.51 30.13 16.24
N GLU A 42 -13.68 29.40 15.50
CA GLU A 42 -14.06 28.78 14.24
C GLU A 42 -15.26 27.83 14.45
N MET A 43 -15.19 26.97 15.47
CA MET A 43 -16.26 26.04 15.83
C MET A 43 -17.57 26.73 16.21
N ALA A 44 -17.51 27.82 16.97
CA ALA A 44 -18.68 28.56 17.40
C ALA A 44 -19.39 29.27 16.25
N SER A 45 -18.64 29.74 15.24
CA SER A 45 -19.14 30.58 14.15
C SER A 45 -19.53 29.82 12.87
N LEU A 46 -19.36 28.50 12.80
CA LEU A 46 -19.64 27.71 11.58
C LEU A 46 -21.03 28.01 10.98
N PRO A 47 -21.11 28.19 9.64
CA PRO A 47 -20.05 28.09 8.64
C PRO A 47 -19.08 29.28 8.58
N GLY A 48 -19.37 30.43 9.21
CA GLY A 48 -18.48 31.57 9.41
C GLY A 48 -17.71 32.01 8.16
N SER A 49 -16.37 31.98 8.24
CA SER A 49 -15.48 32.32 7.11
C SER A 49 -15.56 31.32 5.92
N TYR A 50 -16.22 30.20 6.09
CA TYR A 50 -16.53 29.25 5.02
C TYR A 50 -17.85 29.54 4.30
N SER A 51 -18.48 30.70 4.55
CA SER A 51 -19.71 31.08 3.89
C SER A 51 -19.46 31.82 2.57
N ALA A 52 -20.44 31.75 1.65
CA ALA A 52 -20.46 32.59 0.47
C ALA A 52 -20.48 34.09 0.87
N PRO A 53 -19.92 35.00 0.04
CA PRO A 53 -19.40 34.74 -1.32
C PRO A 53 -17.96 34.23 -1.35
N GLU A 54 -17.13 34.49 -0.35
CA GLU A 54 -15.68 34.27 -0.37
C GLU A 54 -15.26 32.88 0.11
N GLY A 55 -16.13 32.15 0.82
CA GLY A 55 -15.87 30.80 1.32
C GLY A 55 -16.88 29.76 0.88
N ARG A 56 -16.56 28.50 1.11
CA ARG A 56 -17.49 27.36 0.96
C ARG A 56 -17.17 26.31 2.02
N LEU A 57 -18.22 25.69 2.56
CA LEU A 57 -18.15 24.53 3.43
C LEU A 57 -18.81 23.35 2.72
N PHE A 58 -18.03 22.35 2.37
CA PHE A 58 -18.53 21.15 1.69
C PHE A 58 -18.77 20.03 2.69
N PHE A 59 -19.84 19.29 2.45
CA PHE A 59 -20.24 18.10 3.18
C PHE A 59 -20.45 16.94 2.23
N ALA A 60 -19.84 15.80 2.52
CA ALA A 60 -19.91 14.59 1.73
C ALA A 60 -20.82 13.56 2.40
N GLU A 61 -21.63 12.88 1.60
CA GLU A 61 -22.49 11.77 2.01
C GLU A 61 -22.33 10.59 1.06
N ILE A 62 -22.30 9.36 1.60
CA ILE A 62 -22.37 8.12 0.84
C ILE A 62 -23.69 7.43 1.16
N ASP A 63 -24.52 7.22 0.12
CA ASP A 63 -25.85 6.61 0.27
C ASP A 63 -26.69 7.28 1.39
N GLY A 64 -26.58 8.63 1.50
CA GLY A 64 -27.26 9.44 2.50
C GLY A 64 -26.65 9.43 3.91
N ARG A 65 -25.51 8.76 4.11
CA ARG A 65 -24.79 8.77 5.39
C ARG A 65 -23.63 9.76 5.36
N PRO A 66 -23.42 10.55 6.44
CA PRO A 66 -22.30 11.45 6.54
C PRO A 66 -20.95 10.75 6.30
N ALA A 67 -20.10 11.30 5.43
CA ALA A 67 -18.84 10.68 5.03
C ALA A 67 -17.60 11.57 5.20
N GLY A 68 -17.79 12.90 5.22
CA GLY A 68 -16.67 13.81 5.39
C GLY A 68 -17.02 15.28 5.15
N CYS A 69 -16.05 16.15 5.32
CA CYS A 69 -16.20 17.59 5.09
C CYS A 69 -14.86 18.26 4.73
N VAL A 70 -14.95 19.48 4.18
CA VAL A 70 -13.81 20.37 3.94
C VAL A 70 -14.30 21.81 3.80
N GLY A 71 -13.48 22.77 4.21
CA GLY A 71 -13.76 24.19 4.01
C GLY A 71 -12.73 24.90 3.15
N VAL A 72 -13.15 25.92 2.41
CA VAL A 72 -12.29 26.94 1.80
C VAL A 72 -12.68 28.30 2.34
N ARG A 73 -11.69 29.10 2.70
CA ARG A 73 -11.87 30.46 3.26
C ARG A 73 -10.87 31.43 2.65
N PRO A 74 -11.17 32.75 2.67
CA PRO A 74 -10.20 33.76 2.27
C PRO A 74 -8.98 33.74 3.20
N PHE A 75 -7.80 33.97 2.64
CA PHE A 75 -6.55 34.15 3.38
C PHE A 75 -5.95 35.56 3.18
N SER A 76 -5.82 36.01 1.94
CA SER A 76 -5.40 37.33 1.56
C SER A 76 -5.96 37.66 0.17
N GLU A 77 -5.69 38.87 -0.34
CA GLU A 77 -6.18 39.27 -1.67
C GLU A 77 -5.74 38.25 -2.76
N GLY A 78 -6.70 37.69 -3.47
CA GLY A 78 -6.49 36.67 -4.50
C GLY A 78 -6.04 35.29 -4.01
N VAL A 79 -5.95 35.08 -2.68
CA VAL A 79 -5.46 33.83 -2.07
C VAL A 79 -6.48 33.28 -1.09
N CYS A 80 -6.77 32.00 -1.20
CA CYS A 80 -7.62 31.26 -0.25
C CYS A 80 -6.88 30.10 0.41
N GLU A 81 -7.48 29.54 1.44
CA GLU A 81 -6.92 28.41 2.20
C GLU A 81 -7.95 27.29 2.32
N MET A 82 -7.54 26.08 1.99
CA MET A 82 -8.29 24.85 2.27
C MET A 82 -8.03 24.41 3.70
N LYS A 83 -9.07 24.19 4.47
CA LYS A 83 -8.99 23.77 5.87
C LYS A 83 -9.89 22.57 6.17
N ARG A 84 -9.47 21.82 7.18
CA ARG A 84 -10.31 20.82 7.85
C ARG A 84 -10.84 19.72 6.90
N LEU A 85 -10.05 19.29 5.92
CA LEU A 85 -10.40 18.10 5.14
C LEU A 85 -10.40 16.90 6.06
N TYR A 86 -11.58 16.34 6.27
CA TYR A 86 -11.79 15.16 7.10
C TYR A 86 -12.67 14.15 6.38
N VAL A 87 -12.28 12.88 6.46
CA VAL A 87 -13.07 11.74 5.97
C VAL A 87 -13.28 10.77 7.13
N ASP A 88 -14.52 10.39 7.36
CA ASP A 88 -14.87 9.42 8.38
C ASP A 88 -14.04 8.14 8.17
N PRO A 89 -13.40 7.59 9.22
CA PRO A 89 -12.60 6.36 9.11
C PRO A 89 -13.30 5.19 8.42
N ALA A 90 -14.63 5.04 8.62
CA ALA A 90 -15.43 3.99 8.00
C ALA A 90 -15.59 4.16 6.48
N GLU A 91 -15.48 5.40 5.98
CA GLU A 91 -15.70 5.73 4.57
C GLU A 91 -14.39 6.06 3.81
N ARG A 92 -13.23 5.78 4.43
CA ARG A 92 -11.92 5.96 3.79
C ARG A 92 -11.71 4.93 2.67
N GLY A 93 -10.87 5.27 1.69
CA GLY A 93 -10.58 4.41 0.54
C GLY A 93 -11.64 4.44 -0.58
N GLN A 94 -12.74 5.17 -0.40
CA GLN A 94 -13.85 5.27 -1.34
C GLN A 94 -13.83 6.55 -2.21
N GLY A 95 -12.69 7.27 -2.26
CA GLY A 95 -12.53 8.47 -3.08
C GLY A 95 -13.09 9.77 -2.48
N VAL A 96 -13.69 9.74 -1.29
CA VAL A 96 -14.32 10.91 -0.63
C VAL A 96 -13.35 12.08 -0.47
N GLY A 97 -12.14 11.82 0.02
CA GLY A 97 -11.14 12.89 0.21
C GLY A 97 -10.74 13.59 -1.09
N ARG A 98 -10.61 12.83 -2.19
CA ARG A 98 -10.32 13.39 -3.52
C ARG A 98 -11.47 14.24 -4.03
N ALA A 99 -12.71 13.75 -3.89
CA ALA A 99 -13.90 14.48 -4.31
C ALA A 99 -14.06 15.81 -3.55
N LEU A 100 -13.84 15.80 -2.22
CA LEU A 100 -13.86 17.00 -1.39
C LEU A 100 -12.77 18.00 -1.79
N ALA A 101 -11.54 17.57 -1.98
CA ALA A 101 -10.44 18.43 -2.39
C ALA A 101 -10.68 19.05 -3.78
N LEU A 102 -11.17 18.26 -4.75
CA LEU A 102 -11.57 18.78 -6.08
C LEU A 102 -12.70 19.81 -5.99
N ALA A 103 -13.69 19.59 -5.13
CA ALA A 103 -14.77 20.55 -4.93
C ALA A 103 -14.24 21.90 -4.41
N VAL A 104 -13.28 21.88 -3.49
CA VAL A 104 -12.61 23.09 -2.99
C VAL A 104 -11.84 23.79 -4.10
N ILE A 105 -11.05 23.08 -4.90
CA ILE A 105 -10.28 23.68 -6.00
C ILE A 105 -11.21 24.34 -7.02
N LYS A 106 -12.29 23.66 -7.43
CA LYS A 106 -13.29 24.22 -8.33
C LYS A 106 -13.95 25.48 -7.76
N ALA A 107 -14.40 25.41 -6.52
CA ALA A 107 -15.02 26.55 -5.84
C ALA A 107 -14.05 27.73 -5.70
N ALA A 108 -12.78 27.50 -5.38
CA ALA A 108 -11.76 28.55 -5.31
C ALA A 108 -11.57 29.24 -6.66
N LYS A 109 -11.55 28.49 -7.77
CA LYS A 109 -11.51 29.07 -9.14
C LYS A 109 -12.78 29.86 -9.46
N GLU A 110 -13.96 29.32 -9.16
CA GLU A 110 -15.26 29.99 -9.39
C GLU A 110 -15.38 31.29 -8.61
N ILE A 111 -14.85 31.38 -7.38
CA ILE A 111 -14.80 32.58 -6.57
C ILE A 111 -13.84 33.64 -7.15
N GLY A 112 -12.83 33.19 -7.94
CA GLY A 112 -11.85 34.07 -8.57
C GLY A 112 -10.51 34.14 -7.84
N TYR A 113 -10.22 33.19 -6.93
CA TYR A 113 -8.90 33.08 -6.33
C TYR A 113 -7.87 32.61 -7.35
N LYS A 114 -6.63 33.08 -7.21
CA LYS A 114 -5.49 32.72 -8.04
C LYS A 114 -4.61 31.65 -7.39
N ARG A 115 -4.66 31.56 -6.07
CA ARG A 115 -3.82 30.65 -5.31
C ARG A 115 -4.59 30.02 -4.16
N LEU A 116 -4.46 28.71 -4.02
CA LEU A 116 -5.03 27.94 -2.92
C LEU A 116 -3.90 27.37 -2.06
N LEU A 117 -3.93 27.66 -0.77
CA LEU A 117 -2.98 27.21 0.24
C LEU A 117 -3.58 26.10 1.08
N LEU A 118 -2.72 25.27 1.64
CA LEU A 118 -3.04 24.35 2.74
C LEU A 118 -1.79 24.03 3.55
N ASP A 119 -2.01 23.59 4.78
CA ASP A 119 -0.98 22.99 5.64
C ASP A 119 -1.35 21.55 6.03
N THR A 120 -0.33 20.71 6.24
CA THR A 120 -0.50 19.31 6.62
C THR A 120 0.72 18.82 7.39
N LEU A 121 0.65 17.60 7.94
CA LEU A 121 1.74 17.00 8.70
C LEU A 121 2.39 15.83 7.95
N PRO A 122 3.69 15.55 8.16
CA PRO A 122 4.41 14.48 7.50
C PRO A 122 3.83 13.08 7.73
N ASN A 123 3.21 12.87 8.90
CA ASN A 123 2.54 11.60 9.25
C ASN A 123 1.22 11.38 8.48
N MET A 124 0.67 12.43 7.86
CA MET A 124 -0.53 12.38 7.02
C MET A 124 -0.20 11.97 5.58
N ARG A 125 0.54 10.88 5.40
CA ARG A 125 1.10 10.44 4.10
C ARG A 125 0.07 10.37 2.97
N MET A 126 -1.15 9.88 3.25
CA MET A 126 -2.21 9.77 2.24
C MET A 126 -2.75 11.13 1.81
N ALA A 127 -2.85 12.09 2.74
CA ALA A 127 -3.27 13.46 2.42
C ALA A 127 -2.19 14.19 1.61
N VAL A 128 -0.92 14.10 2.02
CA VAL A 128 0.21 14.67 1.27
C VAL A 128 0.26 14.12 -0.15
N LYS A 129 0.09 12.79 -0.31
CA LYS A 129 0.02 12.15 -1.62
C LYS A 129 -1.13 12.72 -2.45
N LEU A 130 -2.34 12.78 -1.89
CA LEU A 130 -3.52 13.32 -2.56
C LEU A 130 -3.30 14.77 -3.03
N TYR A 131 -2.77 15.65 -2.18
CA TYR A 131 -2.55 17.04 -2.55
C TYR A 131 -1.55 17.19 -3.69
N ARG A 132 -0.46 16.42 -3.66
CA ARG A 132 0.52 16.41 -4.77
C ARG A 132 -0.08 15.89 -6.08
N GLU A 133 -0.90 14.84 -6.03
CA GLU A 133 -1.65 14.32 -7.19
C GLU A 133 -2.62 15.37 -7.76
N LEU A 134 -3.13 16.27 -6.93
CA LEU A 134 -3.98 17.38 -7.35
C LEU A 134 -3.21 18.61 -7.85
N GLY A 135 -1.88 18.56 -7.89
CA GLY A 135 -1.00 19.60 -8.43
C GLY A 135 -0.46 20.58 -7.37
N PHE A 136 -0.69 20.35 -6.08
CA PHE A 136 -0.09 21.17 -5.03
C PHE A 136 1.42 20.97 -4.95
N ASN A 137 2.15 22.07 -4.86
CA ASN A 137 3.60 22.09 -4.69
C ASN A 137 3.97 22.65 -3.31
N GLU A 138 5.19 22.34 -2.84
CA GLU A 138 5.70 22.89 -1.58
C GLU A 138 5.79 24.40 -1.64
N ALA A 139 5.40 25.04 -0.54
CA ALA A 139 5.39 26.48 -0.38
C ALA A 139 6.12 26.88 0.89
N PRO A 140 6.68 28.10 0.97
CA PRO A 140 7.16 28.64 2.23
C PRO A 140 6.06 28.72 3.27
N ALA A 141 6.43 28.61 4.56
CA ALA A 141 5.49 28.81 5.65
C ALA A 141 4.81 30.19 5.52
N TYR A 142 3.49 30.21 5.48
CA TYR A 142 2.70 31.44 5.31
C TYR A 142 2.07 31.93 6.63
N TYR A 143 2.28 31.19 7.73
CA TYR A 143 2.02 31.62 9.10
C TYR A 143 2.97 30.91 10.08
N PRO A 144 3.23 31.49 11.26
CA PRO A 144 4.01 30.82 12.30
C PRO A 144 3.20 29.69 12.93
N THR A 145 3.78 28.48 13.00
CA THR A 145 3.17 27.31 13.62
C THR A 145 4.07 26.75 14.73
N PRO A 146 3.51 26.36 15.88
CA PRO A 146 4.26 25.68 16.93
C PRO A 146 4.52 24.20 16.60
N VAL A 147 3.92 23.66 15.52
CA VAL A 147 4.03 22.25 15.15
C VAL A 147 5.24 22.06 14.24
N GLU A 148 6.23 21.35 14.72
CA GLU A 148 7.45 21.06 13.98
C GLU A 148 7.14 20.24 12.71
N ASN A 149 7.92 20.47 11.66
CA ASN A 149 7.84 19.77 10.37
C ASN A 149 6.48 19.93 9.65
N THR A 150 5.70 20.96 9.94
CA THR A 150 4.49 21.28 9.17
C THR A 150 4.85 21.48 7.69
N ILE A 151 4.13 20.81 6.81
CA ILE A 151 4.28 20.91 5.35
C ILE A 151 3.28 21.94 4.85
N PHE A 152 3.77 23.01 4.21
CA PHE A 152 2.96 24.01 3.56
C PHE A 152 2.92 23.75 2.06
N LEU A 153 1.71 23.74 1.50
CA LEU A 153 1.50 23.45 0.08
C LEU A 153 0.66 24.56 -0.56
N ALA A 154 0.91 24.80 -1.84
CA ALA A 154 0.17 25.77 -2.63
C ALA A 154 -0.17 25.22 -4.02
N LEU A 155 -1.34 25.61 -4.53
CA LEU A 155 -1.80 25.34 -5.89
C LEU A 155 -2.01 26.65 -6.63
N ASP A 156 -1.42 26.76 -7.83
CA ASP A 156 -1.70 27.84 -8.78
C ASP A 156 -3.01 27.50 -9.52
N LEU A 157 -4.06 28.30 -9.27
CA LEU A 157 -5.38 28.06 -9.81
C LEU A 157 -5.52 28.59 -11.25
N ASP A 158 -4.72 29.56 -11.68
CA ASP A 158 -4.77 30.08 -13.05
C ASP A 158 -4.32 29.02 -14.06
N ASN A 159 -3.32 28.21 -13.68
CA ASN A 159 -2.74 27.17 -14.52
C ASN A 159 -3.30 25.76 -14.23
N TRP A 160 -4.21 25.60 -13.27
CA TRP A 160 -4.78 24.30 -12.92
C TRP A 160 -5.94 23.92 -13.86
N SER A 161 -5.91 22.70 -14.40
CA SER A 161 -7.01 22.08 -15.14
C SER A 161 -7.34 20.69 -14.58
N GLU A 162 -8.64 20.35 -14.50
CA GLU A 162 -9.07 19.03 -14.05
C GLU A 162 -8.68 17.92 -15.05
N GLU A 163 -8.63 18.23 -16.34
CA GLU A 163 -8.26 17.29 -17.39
C GLU A 163 -6.78 16.87 -17.29
N GLU A 164 -5.90 17.79 -16.90
CA GLU A 164 -4.48 17.48 -16.66
C GLU A 164 -4.26 16.64 -15.40
N VAL A 165 -5.10 16.84 -14.39
CA VAL A 165 -5.06 16.09 -13.12
C VAL A 165 -5.74 14.73 -13.25
N CYS A 166 -6.76 14.59 -14.12
CA CYS A 166 -7.45 13.33 -14.42
C CYS A 166 -6.72 12.49 -15.47
N ASN A 167 -5.91 13.08 -16.33
CA ASN A 167 -4.91 12.34 -17.09
C ASN A 167 -3.88 11.85 -16.08
N GLU A 168 -3.74 10.53 -15.95
CA GLU A 168 -2.77 9.85 -15.07
C GLU A 168 -1.34 10.27 -15.43
N ASN A 169 -1.00 11.52 -15.12
CA ASN A 169 0.36 12.00 -15.27
C ASN A 169 1.19 11.40 -14.13
N LEU A 170 1.90 10.32 -14.46
CA LEU A 170 2.80 9.63 -13.52
C LEU A 170 4.06 10.45 -13.19
N SER A 171 4.12 11.73 -13.56
CA SER A 171 5.27 12.61 -13.29
C SER A 171 5.65 12.65 -11.80
N HIS A 172 4.65 12.59 -10.92
CA HIS A 172 4.87 12.54 -9.48
C HIS A 172 5.73 11.34 -9.05
N LEU A 173 5.68 10.20 -9.75
CA LEU A 173 6.54 9.05 -9.47
C LEU A 173 8.01 9.36 -9.76
N PHE A 174 8.28 10.12 -10.80
CA PHE A 174 9.64 10.57 -11.12
C PHE A 174 10.13 11.61 -10.12
N ASP A 175 9.23 12.48 -9.61
CA ASP A 175 9.56 13.44 -8.55
C ASP A 175 9.91 12.72 -7.26
N TYR A 176 9.13 11.73 -6.85
CA TYR A 176 9.44 10.85 -5.72
C TYR A 176 10.77 10.13 -5.90
N ASN A 177 11.00 9.56 -7.09
CA ASN A 177 12.27 8.90 -7.36
C ASN A 177 13.46 9.85 -7.25
N ARG A 178 13.35 11.08 -7.82
CA ARG A 178 14.40 12.10 -7.69
C ARG A 178 14.66 12.49 -6.23
N ALA A 179 13.60 12.67 -5.44
CA ALA A 179 13.71 12.99 -4.02
C ALA A 179 14.37 11.84 -3.23
N TRP A 180 13.91 10.62 -3.45
CA TRP A 180 14.50 9.42 -2.85
C TRP A 180 15.98 9.26 -3.23
N ALA A 181 16.32 9.45 -4.49
CA ALA A 181 17.70 9.32 -4.94
C ALA A 181 18.62 10.39 -4.32
N ARG A 182 18.12 11.63 -4.09
CA ARG A 182 18.86 12.66 -3.34
C ARG A 182 19.07 12.22 -1.90
N GLN A 183 18.03 11.79 -1.22
CA GLN A 183 18.10 11.33 0.17
C GLN A 183 19.09 10.17 0.34
N MET A 184 19.13 9.20 -0.58
CA MET A 184 20.11 8.11 -0.53
C MET A 184 21.54 8.61 -0.67
N ARG A 185 21.81 9.60 -1.54
CA ARG A 185 23.15 10.21 -1.66
C ARG A 185 23.53 11.06 -0.47
N GLU A 186 22.57 11.67 0.24
CA GLU A 186 22.83 12.41 1.48
C GLU A 186 23.25 11.47 2.61
N ILE A 187 22.63 10.27 2.68
CA ILE A 187 22.97 9.23 3.66
C ILE A 187 24.31 8.56 3.31
N ASP A 188 24.50 8.18 2.05
CA ASP A 188 25.73 7.57 1.54
C ASP A 188 26.01 8.08 0.12
N PRO A 189 27.00 9.01 -0.06
CA PRO A 189 27.34 9.55 -1.38
C PRO A 189 27.72 8.47 -2.41
N THR A 190 28.18 7.30 -1.96
CA THR A 190 28.61 6.18 -2.82
C THR A 190 27.53 5.13 -3.04
N TYR A 191 26.31 5.34 -2.55
CA TYR A 191 25.21 4.36 -2.56
C TYR A 191 24.96 3.76 -3.94
N PHE A 192 24.76 4.61 -4.95
CA PHE A 192 24.47 4.15 -6.31
C PHE A 192 25.69 3.56 -7.02
N ASP A 193 26.90 4.04 -6.71
CA ASP A 193 28.13 3.47 -7.26
C ASP A 193 28.32 2.03 -6.75
N LYS A 194 28.07 1.79 -5.46
CA LYS A 194 28.07 0.44 -4.88
C LYS A 194 27.04 -0.45 -5.58
N LEU A 195 25.81 0.02 -5.75
CA LEU A 195 24.74 -0.75 -6.40
C LEU A 195 25.06 -1.06 -7.87
N ALA A 196 25.65 -0.12 -8.61
CA ALA A 196 26.01 -0.31 -10.00
C ALA A 196 27.03 -1.44 -10.24
N HIS A 197 27.86 -1.72 -9.22
CA HIS A 197 28.93 -2.72 -9.29
C HIS A 197 28.63 -4.00 -8.49
N LEU A 198 27.55 -4.03 -7.69
CA LEU A 198 27.24 -5.13 -6.79
C LEU A 198 25.94 -5.83 -7.20
N GLN A 199 26.05 -7.00 -7.84
CA GLN A 199 24.98 -7.97 -7.94
C GLN A 199 25.49 -9.31 -7.37
N ASN A 200 25.45 -9.43 -6.05
CA ASN A 200 25.87 -10.64 -5.36
C ASN A 200 24.88 -11.01 -4.24
N PRO A 201 23.59 -11.24 -4.61
CA PRO A 201 22.57 -11.59 -3.64
C PRO A 201 22.86 -12.97 -3.05
N GLU A 202 22.70 -13.11 -1.74
CA GLU A 202 22.73 -14.42 -1.10
C GLU A 202 21.38 -15.15 -1.16
N PHE A 203 20.31 -14.43 -1.51
CA PHE A 203 18.93 -14.89 -1.42
C PHE A 203 18.21 -14.80 -2.75
N LEU A 204 17.43 -15.86 -3.08
CA LEU A 204 16.35 -15.81 -4.06
C LEU A 204 15.02 -15.83 -3.32
N TRP A 205 14.19 -14.80 -3.54
CA TRP A 205 12.82 -14.72 -3.06
C TRP A 205 11.84 -15.12 -4.18
N ILE A 206 11.00 -16.13 -3.94
CA ILE A 206 9.89 -16.51 -4.82
C ILE A 206 8.59 -16.21 -4.06
N GLY A 207 7.88 -15.15 -4.42
CA GLY A 207 6.73 -14.67 -3.66
C GLY A 207 5.52 -14.30 -4.50
N CYS A 208 4.45 -13.90 -3.80
CA CYS A 208 3.23 -13.43 -4.46
C CYS A 208 3.41 -12.05 -5.09
N SER A 209 2.70 -11.80 -6.21
CA SER A 209 2.60 -10.47 -6.84
C SER A 209 1.79 -9.46 -6.04
N ASP A 210 1.19 -9.84 -4.91
CA ASP A 210 0.42 -8.95 -4.05
C ASP A 210 1.23 -7.73 -3.64
N SER A 211 0.71 -6.53 -3.92
CA SER A 211 1.40 -5.25 -3.69
C SER A 211 1.69 -4.95 -2.21
N ARG A 212 1.01 -5.65 -1.29
CA ARG A 212 1.18 -5.51 0.16
C ARG A 212 2.37 -6.31 0.70
N VAL A 213 3.07 -7.09 -0.16
CA VAL A 213 4.18 -7.97 0.23
C VAL A 213 5.48 -7.53 -0.48
N PRO A 214 6.10 -6.40 -0.08
CA PRO A 214 7.35 -5.92 -0.67
C PRO A 214 8.55 -6.67 -0.10
N ALA A 215 9.14 -7.60 -0.86
CA ALA A 215 10.17 -8.54 -0.41
C ALA A 215 11.31 -7.91 0.42
N ASN A 216 12.03 -6.95 -0.14
CA ASN A 216 13.17 -6.31 0.54
C ASN A 216 12.79 -5.63 1.87
N GLN A 217 11.64 -4.93 1.89
CA GLN A 217 11.23 -4.15 3.06
C GLN A 217 10.82 -5.05 4.24
N ILE A 218 10.18 -6.19 3.95
CA ILE A 218 9.68 -7.12 4.97
C ILE A 218 10.84 -7.78 5.73
N VAL A 219 11.92 -8.13 5.03
CA VAL A 219 13.07 -8.80 5.63
C VAL A 219 14.25 -7.86 5.94
N GLY A 220 14.07 -6.55 5.74
CA GLY A 220 15.09 -5.54 6.08
C GLY A 220 16.35 -5.60 5.20
N LEU A 221 16.26 -6.18 3.99
CA LEU A 221 17.36 -6.27 3.03
C LEU A 221 17.39 -5.05 2.10
N LEU A 222 18.59 -4.61 1.78
CA LEU A 222 18.82 -3.50 0.86
C LEU A 222 18.64 -3.94 -0.62
N PRO A 223 18.46 -2.98 -1.54
CA PRO A 223 18.56 -3.26 -2.97
C PRO A 223 19.88 -3.92 -3.33
N GLY A 224 19.85 -4.99 -4.14
CA GLY A 224 21.01 -5.79 -4.52
C GLY A 224 21.27 -7.03 -3.65
N GLU A 225 20.69 -7.14 -2.46
CA GLU A 225 20.92 -8.24 -1.52
C GLU A 225 19.97 -9.44 -1.74
N VAL A 226 18.85 -9.24 -2.42
CA VAL A 226 17.89 -10.29 -2.75
C VAL A 226 17.51 -10.27 -4.22
N PHE A 227 17.56 -11.43 -4.87
CA PHE A 227 17.05 -11.64 -6.21
C PHE A 227 15.58 -12.06 -6.11
N VAL A 228 14.68 -11.40 -6.84
CA VAL A 228 13.23 -11.51 -6.58
C VAL A 228 12.48 -12.01 -7.80
N HIS A 229 11.71 -13.10 -7.64
CA HIS A 229 10.69 -13.55 -8.55
C HIS A 229 9.31 -13.42 -7.91
N ARG A 230 8.32 -12.96 -8.67
CA ARG A 230 6.95 -12.79 -8.18
C ARG A 230 5.93 -13.21 -9.23
N ASN A 231 4.92 -13.97 -8.78
CA ASN A 231 3.76 -14.35 -9.61
C ASN A 231 2.49 -14.43 -8.73
N VAL A 232 1.33 -14.62 -9.33
CA VAL A 232 0.08 -14.78 -8.57
C VAL A 232 0.15 -16.05 -7.73
N ALA A 233 0.00 -15.92 -6.40
CA ALA A 233 0.02 -17.01 -5.42
C ALA A 233 1.36 -17.74 -5.28
N ASN A 234 2.50 -17.10 -5.53
CA ASN A 234 3.85 -17.66 -5.33
C ASN A 234 4.07 -19.10 -5.86
N VAL A 235 3.46 -19.41 -6.99
CA VAL A 235 3.45 -20.75 -7.57
C VAL A 235 4.76 -21.04 -8.30
N VAL A 236 5.29 -22.27 -8.16
CA VAL A 236 6.43 -22.79 -8.90
C VAL A 236 5.97 -23.97 -9.74
N VAL A 237 5.98 -23.82 -11.07
CA VAL A 237 5.50 -24.80 -12.02
C VAL A 237 6.66 -25.37 -12.82
N HIS A 238 6.71 -26.68 -12.99
CA HIS A 238 7.79 -27.36 -13.73
C HIS A 238 7.86 -27.00 -15.22
N THR A 239 6.84 -26.32 -15.76
CA THR A 239 6.78 -25.86 -17.15
C THR A 239 6.76 -24.34 -17.29
N ASP A 240 6.83 -23.59 -16.19
CA ASP A 240 6.94 -22.14 -16.21
C ASP A 240 8.38 -21.71 -16.46
N LEU A 241 8.74 -21.54 -17.73
CA LEU A 241 10.09 -21.12 -18.13
C LEU A 241 10.52 -19.79 -17.49
N ASN A 242 9.58 -18.91 -17.11
CA ASN A 242 9.92 -17.66 -16.46
C ASN A 242 10.48 -17.92 -15.05
N CYS A 243 9.75 -18.66 -14.20
CA CYS A 243 10.22 -19.02 -12.87
C CYS A 243 11.50 -19.87 -12.93
N LEU A 244 11.53 -20.87 -13.83
CA LEU A 244 12.69 -21.77 -14.00
C LEU A 244 13.95 -21.00 -14.43
N SER A 245 13.83 -20.02 -15.32
CA SER A 245 14.97 -19.18 -15.75
C SER A 245 15.51 -18.34 -14.59
N VAL A 246 14.63 -17.83 -13.74
CA VAL A 246 15.04 -17.07 -12.54
C VAL A 246 15.77 -17.97 -11.55
N ILE A 247 15.25 -19.19 -11.29
CA ILE A 247 15.92 -20.19 -10.43
C ILE A 247 17.29 -20.52 -11.01
N GLN A 248 17.38 -20.82 -12.30
CA GLN A 248 18.65 -21.16 -12.93
C GLN A 248 19.66 -20.02 -12.83
N TYR A 249 19.26 -18.78 -13.15
CA TYR A 249 20.15 -17.64 -13.06
C TYR A 249 20.63 -17.40 -11.62
N ALA A 250 19.73 -17.48 -10.65
CA ALA A 250 20.06 -17.35 -9.24
C ALA A 250 21.06 -18.41 -8.75
N VAL A 251 20.81 -19.67 -9.10
CA VAL A 251 21.61 -20.81 -8.62
C VAL A 251 22.94 -20.96 -9.38
N ASP A 252 22.91 -20.85 -10.73
CA ASP A 252 24.07 -21.14 -11.56
C ASP A 252 24.96 -19.92 -11.80
N VAL A 253 24.39 -18.72 -11.90
CA VAL A 253 25.12 -17.49 -12.21
C VAL A 253 25.42 -16.70 -10.93
N LEU A 254 24.38 -16.35 -10.17
CA LEU A 254 24.53 -15.54 -8.96
C LEU A 254 25.02 -16.32 -7.75
N LYS A 255 24.93 -17.65 -7.78
CA LYS A 255 25.36 -18.54 -6.70
C LYS A 255 24.70 -18.25 -5.35
N VAL A 256 23.40 -17.95 -5.37
CA VAL A 256 22.63 -17.73 -4.13
C VAL A 256 22.76 -18.94 -3.20
N LYS A 257 22.72 -18.69 -1.90
CA LYS A 257 22.81 -19.73 -0.87
C LYS A 257 21.44 -20.18 -0.37
N HIS A 258 20.45 -19.32 -0.53
CA HIS A 258 19.09 -19.55 -0.01
C HIS A 258 18.02 -19.25 -1.06
N ILE A 259 17.06 -20.16 -1.22
CA ILE A 259 15.83 -19.95 -1.96
C ILE A 259 14.69 -19.91 -0.94
N MET A 260 13.98 -18.79 -0.88
CA MET A 260 12.86 -18.57 0.02
C MET A 260 11.56 -18.61 -0.79
N VAL A 261 10.72 -19.60 -0.60
CA VAL A 261 9.35 -19.61 -1.11
C VAL A 261 8.45 -18.96 -0.08
N VAL A 262 7.89 -17.81 -0.42
CA VAL A 262 7.18 -16.97 0.54
C VAL A 262 5.74 -16.73 0.10
N GLY A 263 4.81 -17.35 0.82
CA GLY A 263 3.38 -17.05 0.75
C GLY A 263 2.98 -15.91 1.67
N HIS A 264 1.70 -15.61 1.67
CA HIS A 264 1.12 -14.68 2.65
C HIS A 264 -0.32 -15.03 2.97
N TYR A 265 -0.75 -14.80 4.20
CA TYR A 265 -2.15 -14.93 4.57
C TYR A 265 -2.99 -13.89 3.83
N GLY A 266 -4.25 -14.20 3.56
CA GLY A 266 -5.14 -13.31 2.83
C GLY A 266 -4.81 -13.17 1.34
N CYS A 267 -4.15 -14.16 0.72
CA CYS A 267 -3.83 -14.17 -0.70
C CYS A 267 -5.08 -14.30 -1.57
N GLY A 268 -5.35 -13.28 -2.41
CA GLY A 268 -6.51 -13.27 -3.30
C GLY A 268 -6.52 -14.38 -4.33
N GLY A 269 -5.34 -14.79 -4.84
CA GLY A 269 -5.21 -15.91 -5.78
C GLY A 269 -5.57 -17.24 -5.13
N VAL A 270 -5.07 -17.50 -3.91
CA VAL A 270 -5.39 -18.72 -3.15
C VAL A 270 -6.88 -18.76 -2.78
N LEU A 271 -7.47 -17.62 -2.38
CA LEU A 271 -8.91 -17.52 -2.10
C LEU A 271 -9.76 -17.80 -3.36
N ALA A 272 -9.37 -17.25 -4.51
CA ALA A 272 -10.06 -17.50 -5.77
C ALA A 272 -10.00 -18.98 -6.15
N ALA A 273 -8.86 -19.66 -5.94
CA ALA A 273 -8.73 -21.09 -6.12
C ALA A 273 -9.64 -21.87 -5.16
N LEU A 274 -9.58 -21.61 -3.86
CA LEU A 274 -10.41 -22.26 -2.84
C LEU A 274 -11.91 -22.19 -3.18
N ASN A 275 -12.38 -21.01 -3.60
CA ASN A 275 -13.78 -20.75 -3.92
C ASN A 275 -14.17 -21.16 -5.37
N ARG A 276 -13.22 -21.66 -6.17
CA ARG A 276 -13.41 -21.97 -7.60
C ARG A 276 -13.99 -20.79 -8.37
N ALA A 277 -13.55 -19.56 -8.03
CA ALA A 277 -14.02 -18.34 -8.67
C ALA A 277 -13.54 -18.29 -10.14
N ARG A 278 -14.42 -17.76 -11.01
CA ARG A 278 -14.07 -17.51 -12.42
C ARG A 278 -13.57 -16.08 -12.58
N VAL A 279 -12.28 -15.92 -12.79
CA VAL A 279 -11.58 -14.62 -12.85
C VAL A 279 -11.02 -14.36 -14.26
N GLY A 280 -11.16 -15.32 -15.17
CA GLY A 280 -10.67 -15.25 -16.52
C GLY A 280 -9.40 -16.06 -16.77
N VAL A 281 -8.42 -15.51 -17.51
CA VAL A 281 -7.23 -16.26 -17.92
C VAL A 281 -6.39 -16.76 -16.74
N VAL A 282 -6.45 -16.04 -15.60
CA VAL A 282 -5.75 -16.43 -14.39
C VAL A 282 -6.25 -17.76 -13.81
N ASP A 283 -7.46 -18.20 -14.17
CA ASP A 283 -8.02 -19.49 -13.73
C ASP A 283 -7.13 -20.66 -14.18
N LEU A 284 -6.49 -20.54 -15.35
CA LEU A 284 -5.57 -21.55 -15.86
C LEU A 284 -4.32 -21.66 -14.98
N TRP A 285 -3.82 -20.53 -14.52
CA TRP A 285 -2.69 -20.47 -13.59
C TRP A 285 -3.05 -21.01 -12.20
N LEU A 286 -4.21 -20.65 -11.69
CA LEU A 286 -4.69 -21.09 -10.38
C LEU A 286 -5.04 -22.59 -10.32
N ARG A 287 -5.06 -23.30 -11.46
CA ARG A 287 -5.15 -24.77 -11.47
C ARG A 287 -4.07 -25.43 -10.60
N HIS A 288 -2.89 -24.87 -10.56
CA HIS A 288 -1.80 -25.38 -9.72
C HIS A 288 -2.12 -25.26 -8.22
N VAL A 289 -2.84 -24.21 -7.80
CA VAL A 289 -3.34 -24.09 -6.42
C VAL A 289 -4.52 -25.02 -6.16
N HIS A 290 -5.38 -25.26 -7.16
CA HIS A 290 -6.43 -26.30 -7.07
C HIS A 290 -5.84 -27.68 -6.89
N ASP A 291 -4.73 -28.01 -7.55
CA ASP A 291 -4.08 -29.31 -7.39
C ASP A 291 -3.54 -29.47 -5.96
N VAL A 292 -3.01 -28.41 -5.37
CA VAL A 292 -2.65 -28.38 -3.92
C VAL A 292 -3.88 -28.64 -3.06
N HIS A 293 -4.99 -27.92 -3.28
CA HIS A 293 -6.23 -28.11 -2.53
C HIS A 293 -6.77 -29.54 -2.67
N ASN A 294 -6.76 -30.12 -3.88
CA ASN A 294 -7.21 -31.48 -4.12
C ASN A 294 -6.32 -32.51 -3.40
N LYS A 295 -4.99 -32.31 -3.39
CA LYS A 295 -4.04 -33.16 -2.67
C LYS A 295 -4.29 -33.15 -1.16
N HIS A 296 -4.63 -32.00 -0.61
CA HIS A 296 -4.83 -31.75 0.81
C HIS A 296 -6.30 -31.50 1.18
N PHE A 297 -7.21 -32.12 0.45
CA PHE A 297 -8.65 -31.87 0.62
C PHE A 297 -9.11 -32.09 2.06
N ALA A 298 -8.67 -33.16 2.71
CA ALA A 298 -9.07 -33.47 4.08
C ALA A 298 -8.52 -32.45 5.11
N GLU A 299 -7.28 -32.00 4.92
CA GLU A 299 -6.60 -31.02 5.79
C GLU A 299 -7.22 -29.61 5.69
N VAL A 300 -7.90 -29.31 4.58
CA VAL A 300 -8.53 -28.00 4.35
C VAL A 300 -10.04 -28.05 4.66
N ASP A 301 -10.78 -28.98 4.04
CA ASP A 301 -12.25 -28.97 4.08
C ASP A 301 -12.84 -29.44 5.42
N ASN A 302 -12.07 -30.15 6.26
CA ASN A 302 -12.47 -30.47 7.64
C ASN A 302 -12.29 -29.31 8.62
N LEU A 303 -11.60 -28.23 8.23
CA LEU A 303 -11.45 -27.04 9.05
C LEU A 303 -12.69 -26.15 9.02
N PRO A 304 -12.89 -25.31 10.07
CA PRO A 304 -13.83 -24.19 10.01
C PRO A 304 -13.58 -23.31 8.80
N VAL A 305 -14.67 -22.78 8.20
CA VAL A 305 -14.61 -22.05 6.93
C VAL A 305 -13.64 -20.86 6.97
N ASP A 306 -13.58 -20.18 8.11
CA ASP A 306 -12.68 -19.03 8.35
C ASP A 306 -11.20 -19.39 8.41
N LYS A 307 -10.86 -20.66 8.63
CA LYS A 307 -9.47 -21.16 8.68
C LYS A 307 -8.98 -21.81 7.38
N ARG A 308 -9.87 -22.20 6.49
CA ARG A 308 -9.54 -22.91 5.25
C ARG A 308 -8.60 -22.12 4.34
N HIS A 309 -8.84 -20.83 4.22
CA HIS A 309 -8.03 -19.98 3.36
C HIS A 309 -6.58 -19.88 3.85
N ASP A 310 -6.38 -19.65 5.14
CA ASP A 310 -5.04 -19.54 5.72
C ASP A 310 -4.30 -20.88 5.64
N ARG A 311 -4.98 -22.01 5.93
CA ARG A 311 -4.42 -23.35 5.78
C ARG A 311 -3.99 -23.62 4.32
N LEU A 312 -4.81 -23.27 3.33
CA LEU A 312 -4.44 -23.46 1.93
C LEU A 312 -3.26 -22.56 1.51
N CYS A 313 -3.11 -21.37 2.09
CA CYS A 313 -1.91 -20.54 1.87
C CYS A 313 -0.65 -21.24 2.39
N GLU A 314 -0.70 -21.85 3.56
CA GLU A 314 0.42 -22.61 4.16
C GLU A 314 0.77 -23.84 3.31
N LEU A 315 -0.21 -24.67 3.00
CA LEU A 315 -0.02 -25.86 2.15
C LEU A 315 0.52 -25.52 0.77
N ASN A 316 0.05 -24.41 0.17
CA ASN A 316 0.58 -23.95 -1.10
C ASN A 316 2.09 -23.63 -0.99
N VAL A 317 2.55 -23.00 0.08
CA VAL A 317 3.99 -22.76 0.28
C VAL A 317 4.75 -24.09 0.37
N LEU A 318 4.28 -25.04 1.18
CA LEU A 318 4.93 -26.35 1.33
C LEU A 318 5.07 -27.08 -0.01
N GLU A 319 4.00 -27.11 -0.82
CA GLU A 319 4.03 -27.73 -2.15
C GLU A 319 4.99 -27.02 -3.13
N GLN A 320 5.06 -25.69 -3.07
CA GLN A 320 5.99 -24.96 -3.92
C GLN A 320 7.46 -25.18 -3.49
N VAL A 321 7.74 -25.37 -2.19
CA VAL A 321 9.07 -25.81 -1.72
C VAL A 321 9.42 -27.17 -2.32
N VAL A 322 8.48 -28.12 -2.30
CA VAL A 322 8.65 -29.44 -2.93
C VAL A 322 8.97 -29.29 -4.41
N ASN A 323 8.23 -28.43 -5.13
CA ASN A 323 8.46 -28.17 -6.55
C ASN A 323 9.84 -27.57 -6.83
N VAL A 324 10.33 -26.65 -5.97
CA VAL A 324 11.69 -26.10 -6.06
C VAL A 324 12.74 -27.20 -5.84
N CYS A 325 12.56 -28.05 -4.83
CA CYS A 325 13.50 -29.14 -4.53
C CYS A 325 13.57 -30.20 -5.67
N HIS A 326 12.46 -30.39 -6.39
CA HIS A 326 12.43 -31.27 -7.56
C HIS A 326 12.95 -30.62 -8.85
N ASN A 327 13.29 -29.34 -8.83
CA ASN A 327 13.89 -28.67 -9.98
C ASN A 327 15.30 -29.24 -10.25
N THR A 328 15.58 -29.59 -11.50
CA THR A 328 16.88 -30.21 -11.89
C THR A 328 18.05 -29.29 -11.59
N VAL A 329 17.90 -27.96 -11.75
CA VAL A 329 18.96 -26.97 -11.43
C VAL A 329 19.31 -27.02 -9.94
N VAL A 330 18.32 -27.15 -9.06
CA VAL A 330 18.54 -27.25 -7.61
C VAL A 330 19.20 -28.58 -7.25
N GLN A 331 18.71 -29.69 -7.83
CA GLN A 331 19.31 -30.99 -7.62
C GLN A 331 20.76 -31.08 -8.10
N ASP A 332 21.04 -30.53 -9.29
CA ASP A 332 22.39 -30.49 -9.85
C ASP A 332 23.32 -29.61 -8.96
N ALA A 333 22.79 -28.54 -8.35
CA ALA A 333 23.54 -27.72 -7.39
C ALA A 333 23.94 -28.54 -6.18
N TRP A 334 23.02 -29.31 -5.59
CA TRP A 334 23.31 -30.17 -4.46
C TRP A 334 24.30 -31.30 -4.84
N GLN A 335 24.13 -31.94 -6.02
CA GLN A 335 25.04 -32.97 -6.49
C GLN A 335 26.48 -32.50 -6.67
N ARG A 336 26.68 -31.25 -7.11
CA ARG A 336 28.02 -30.66 -7.24
C ARG A 336 28.56 -30.07 -5.93
N GLY A 337 27.84 -30.27 -4.80
CA GLY A 337 28.26 -29.79 -3.48
C GLY A 337 28.13 -28.27 -3.28
N GLN A 338 27.28 -27.60 -4.08
CA GLN A 338 27.02 -26.19 -3.89
C GLN A 338 26.15 -26.01 -2.64
N GLN A 339 26.55 -25.10 -1.76
CA GLN A 339 25.72 -24.71 -0.61
C GLN A 339 24.46 -24.04 -1.13
N LEU A 340 23.32 -24.67 -0.94
CA LEU A 340 22.02 -24.19 -1.33
C LEU A 340 20.94 -24.76 -0.41
N THR A 341 20.14 -23.90 0.19
CA THR A 341 19.06 -24.28 1.10
C THR A 341 17.74 -23.69 0.63
N VAL A 342 16.67 -24.49 0.63
CA VAL A 342 15.31 -24.06 0.25
C VAL A 342 14.46 -23.92 1.52
N HIS A 343 13.74 -22.82 1.65
CA HIS A 343 12.92 -22.50 2.82
C HIS A 343 11.47 -22.22 2.42
N GLY A 344 10.53 -22.56 3.30
CA GLY A 344 9.11 -22.23 3.16
C GLY A 344 8.64 -21.32 4.27
N TRP A 345 8.27 -20.08 3.94
CA TRP A 345 7.81 -19.06 4.88
C TRP A 345 6.46 -18.48 4.50
N ILE A 346 5.74 -17.94 5.47
CA ILE A 346 4.47 -17.24 5.23
C ILE A 346 4.43 -15.90 5.96
N TYR A 347 3.96 -14.87 5.27
CA TYR A 347 3.89 -13.51 5.80
C TYR A 347 2.48 -13.18 6.31
N GLY A 348 2.38 -12.68 7.53
CA GLY A 348 1.16 -12.21 8.15
C GLY A 348 0.87 -10.74 7.77
N LEU A 349 -0.17 -10.51 6.94
CA LEU A 349 -0.58 -9.13 6.60
C LEU A 349 -1.20 -8.36 7.79
N LYS A 350 -1.69 -9.07 8.81
CA LYS A 350 -2.34 -8.47 9.97
C LYS A 350 -1.35 -8.07 11.06
N ASP A 351 -0.31 -8.85 11.25
CA ASP A 351 0.70 -8.68 12.30
C ASP A 351 2.05 -8.18 11.80
N GLY A 352 2.28 -8.24 10.47
CA GLY A 352 3.54 -7.83 9.84
C GLY A 352 4.71 -8.79 10.09
N HIS A 353 4.46 -10.02 10.55
CA HIS A 353 5.51 -10.98 10.86
C HIS A 353 5.69 -12.02 9.76
N MET A 354 6.95 -12.50 9.64
CA MET A 354 7.31 -13.65 8.84
C MET A 354 7.29 -14.89 9.74
N HIS A 355 6.55 -15.91 9.33
CA HIS A 355 6.46 -17.18 10.04
C HIS A 355 7.16 -18.28 9.24
N ASP A 356 8.05 -19.01 9.90
CA ASP A 356 8.70 -20.21 9.33
C ASP A 356 7.73 -21.40 9.43
N LEU A 357 7.43 -22.04 8.30
CA LEU A 357 6.59 -23.22 8.26
C LEU A 357 7.34 -24.52 8.63
N GLY A 358 8.58 -24.41 9.08
CA GLY A 358 9.38 -25.54 9.53
C GLY A 358 9.90 -26.45 8.39
N ILE A 359 9.80 -26.01 7.13
CA ILE A 359 10.33 -26.72 5.99
C ILE A 359 11.60 -26.03 5.48
N THR A 360 12.75 -26.61 5.84
CA THR A 360 14.08 -26.18 5.38
C THR A 360 14.82 -27.39 4.84
N VAL A 361 15.22 -27.33 3.57
CA VAL A 361 15.77 -28.48 2.81
C VAL A 361 17.10 -28.07 2.16
N ASP A 362 18.14 -28.84 2.39
CA ASP A 362 19.49 -28.66 1.82
C ASP A 362 19.97 -29.89 1.00
N THR A 363 19.21 -30.95 1.02
CA THR A 363 19.41 -32.16 0.16
C THR A 363 18.06 -32.74 -0.25
N LEU A 364 18.00 -33.39 -1.41
CA LEU A 364 16.79 -34.06 -1.86
C LEU A 364 16.39 -35.24 -0.92
N GLY A 365 17.37 -35.88 -0.28
CA GLY A 365 17.12 -37.01 0.63
C GLY A 365 16.36 -36.61 1.89
N ASP A 366 16.51 -35.38 2.36
CA ASP A 366 15.85 -34.91 3.58
C ASP A 366 14.43 -34.41 3.31
N LEU A 367 14.08 -34.12 2.05
CA LEU A 367 12.78 -33.51 1.68
C LEU A 367 11.56 -34.25 2.24
N PRO A 368 11.43 -35.59 2.13
CA PRO A 368 10.25 -36.30 2.66
C PRO A 368 10.07 -36.09 4.16
N ALA A 369 11.16 -36.25 4.93
CA ALA A 369 11.10 -36.10 6.39
C ALA A 369 10.79 -34.68 6.83
N ARG A 370 11.36 -33.68 6.15
CA ARG A 370 11.09 -32.25 6.41
C ARG A 370 9.65 -31.84 6.06
N TYR A 371 9.17 -32.33 4.92
CA TYR A 371 7.80 -32.11 4.49
C TYR A 371 6.77 -32.72 5.47
N ASP A 372 6.94 -33.98 5.88
CA ASP A 372 6.06 -34.63 6.85
C ASP A 372 6.08 -33.97 8.21
N ALA A 373 7.25 -33.47 8.65
CA ALA A 373 7.36 -32.72 9.90
C ALA A 373 6.62 -31.37 9.82
N ALA A 374 6.75 -30.65 8.71
CA ALA A 374 6.07 -29.39 8.48
C ALA A 374 4.54 -29.56 8.43
N LEU A 375 4.03 -30.57 7.74
CA LEU A 375 2.59 -30.88 7.73
C LEU A 375 2.05 -31.14 9.15
N LYS A 376 2.76 -31.94 9.96
CA LYS A 376 2.35 -32.22 11.34
C LYS A 376 2.36 -30.95 12.21
N ALA A 377 3.30 -30.03 11.96
CA ALA A 377 3.38 -28.77 12.71
C ALA A 377 2.22 -27.83 12.41
N LEU A 378 1.61 -27.91 11.21
CA LEU A 378 0.41 -27.13 10.89
C LEU A 378 -0.83 -27.58 11.68
N ASP A 379 -0.85 -28.81 12.18
CA ASP A 379 -1.98 -29.38 12.93
C ASP A 379 -1.85 -29.21 14.46
N ALA A 380 -0.70 -28.72 14.93
CA ALA A 380 -0.41 -28.50 16.34
C ALA A 380 -0.85 -27.09 16.81
#